data_840635900f090a152e7a6987aad97759
#
_entry.id   840635900f090a152e7a6987aad97759
#
_cell.length_a   1.000
_cell.length_b   1.000
_cell.length_c   1.000
_cell.angle_alpha   90.00
_cell.angle_beta   90.00
_cell.angle_gamma   90.00
#
_symmetry.space_group_name_H-M   'P 1'
#
loop_
_entity.id
_entity.type
_entity.pdbx_description
1 polymer ?
#
loop_
_entity_poly.entity_id
_entity_poly.type
_entity_poly.pdbx_seq_one_letter_code
_entity_poly.pdbx_strand_id
1 'polypeptide(L)'
;MRLTVLVKGGKEELCFKSSLVIERPSEILLKSATVYWNYNNIDNDLENFITVDGKRLDFKHGYWSFDDIKLELEKKGVSITRERVTGKCVVSVDDQTHFEKFGDLLGLDPSTNLAAGTTTITTNTVNINRGLRSLDIKCNIVDKSKNIDQNGQYSDVMASVPIPTDKTLKGSLSHYSDINSKVSINRGAYNFLEFKVSSNIERYVGDVLLELYITPK
;
A
#
# COMPACT_ATOMS: atom_id res chain seq x y z
N MET A 1 26.52 -3.47 -12.03
CA MET A 1 25.94 -4.83 -11.86
C MET A 1 24.43 -4.74 -11.87
N ARG A 2 23.74 -5.68 -12.51
CA ARG A 2 22.26 -5.78 -12.50
C ARG A 2 21.85 -6.94 -11.59
N LEU A 3 20.83 -6.72 -10.78
CA LEU A 3 20.23 -7.72 -9.91
C LEU A 3 18.72 -7.78 -10.16
N THR A 4 18.17 -8.98 -10.10
CA THR A 4 16.72 -9.21 -10.08
C THR A 4 16.42 -10.05 -8.86
N VAL A 5 15.55 -9.56 -7.98
CA VAL A 5 15.27 -10.17 -6.68
C VAL A 5 13.76 -10.23 -6.47
N LEU A 6 13.23 -11.41 -6.13
CA LEU A 6 11.85 -11.58 -5.69
C LEU A 6 11.82 -11.61 -4.16
N VAL A 7 11.38 -10.52 -3.55
CA VAL A 7 11.18 -10.41 -2.10
C VAL A 7 9.84 -11.03 -1.75
N LYS A 8 9.84 -12.15 -1.05
CA LYS A 8 8.64 -12.89 -0.64
C LYS A 8 8.27 -12.53 0.79
N GLY A 9 6.98 -12.27 1.01
CA GLY A 9 6.48 -11.99 2.36
C GLY A 9 7.21 -10.85 3.09
N GLY A 10 7.73 -9.87 2.34
CA GLY A 10 8.39 -8.68 2.88
C GLY A 10 9.87 -8.81 3.20
N LYS A 11 10.48 -10.00 3.12
CA LYS A 11 11.93 -10.17 3.36
C LYS A 11 12.53 -11.22 2.42
N GLU A 12 13.73 -10.96 1.90
CA GLU A 12 14.51 -11.91 1.11
C GLU A 12 16.01 -11.70 1.33
N GLU A 13 16.76 -12.80 1.31
CA GLU A 13 18.22 -12.80 1.36
C GLU A 13 18.79 -13.37 0.06
N LEU A 14 19.48 -12.53 -0.72
CA LEU A 14 20.20 -12.94 -1.90
C LEU A 14 21.63 -13.36 -1.52
N CYS A 15 21.89 -14.67 -1.43
CA CYS A 15 23.20 -15.22 -1.14
C CYS A 15 24.07 -15.30 -2.39
N PHE A 16 25.35 -14.99 -2.25
CA PHE A 16 26.33 -15.09 -3.32
C PHE A 16 27.21 -16.34 -3.15
N LYS A 17 27.55 -17.00 -4.27
CA LYS A 17 28.54 -18.08 -4.27
C LYS A 17 29.95 -17.59 -3.95
N SER A 18 30.26 -16.34 -4.35
CA SER A 18 31.47 -15.60 -3.99
C SER A 18 31.08 -14.25 -3.47
N SER A 19 31.76 -13.71 -2.47
CA SER A 19 31.44 -12.41 -1.88
C SER A 19 31.35 -11.32 -2.95
N LEU A 20 30.30 -10.53 -2.86
CA LEU A 20 30.18 -9.27 -3.61
C LEU A 20 31.12 -8.25 -2.98
N VAL A 21 32.17 -7.83 -3.69
CA VAL A 21 33.13 -6.85 -3.20
C VAL A 21 32.84 -5.47 -3.80
N ILE A 22 32.64 -4.49 -2.93
CA ILE A 22 32.43 -3.07 -3.29
C ILE A 22 33.63 -2.27 -2.78
N GLU A 23 34.64 -2.12 -3.62
CA GLU A 23 35.91 -1.44 -3.26
C GLU A 23 35.82 0.07 -3.41
N ARG A 24 35.01 0.57 -4.35
CA ARG A 24 34.91 2.00 -4.69
C ARG A 24 33.57 2.58 -4.19
N PRO A 25 33.52 3.91 -4.00
CA PRO A 25 32.24 4.57 -3.78
C PRO A 25 31.26 4.16 -4.88
N SER A 26 30.11 3.66 -4.48
CA SER A 26 29.12 3.10 -5.40
C SER A 26 27.71 3.52 -4.97
N GLU A 27 26.80 3.39 -5.90
CA GLU A 27 25.38 3.69 -5.70
C GLU A 27 24.53 2.52 -6.14
N ILE A 28 23.39 2.35 -5.47
CA ILE A 28 22.33 1.44 -5.86
C ILE A 28 21.14 2.23 -6.39
N LEU A 29 20.55 1.76 -7.48
CA LEU A 29 19.36 2.31 -8.10
C LEU A 29 18.30 1.22 -8.18
N LEU A 30 17.11 1.47 -7.66
CA LEU A 30 15.94 0.69 -8.01
C LEU A 30 15.49 1.12 -9.41
N LYS A 31 15.59 0.24 -10.41
CA LYS A 31 15.11 0.53 -11.76
C LYS A 31 13.59 0.33 -11.83
N SER A 32 13.13 -0.80 -11.34
CA SER A 32 11.69 -1.10 -11.28
C SER A 32 11.35 -1.97 -10.08
N ALA A 33 10.12 -1.83 -9.62
CA ALA A 33 9.48 -2.72 -8.66
C ALA A 33 8.14 -3.17 -9.22
N THR A 34 7.88 -4.47 -9.23
CA THR A 34 6.55 -5.00 -9.53
C THR A 34 5.99 -5.61 -8.25
N VAL A 35 4.92 -5.02 -7.75
CA VAL A 35 4.25 -5.43 -6.52
C VAL A 35 3.12 -6.40 -6.87
N TYR A 36 3.13 -7.59 -6.32
CA TYR A 36 2.05 -8.57 -6.43
C TYR A 36 1.16 -8.46 -5.20
N TRP A 37 -0.08 -8.04 -5.42
CA TRP A 37 -1.00 -7.75 -4.32
C TRP A 37 -1.58 -9.02 -3.71
N ASN A 38 -1.45 -9.14 -2.38
CA ASN A 38 -2.24 -10.04 -1.55
C ASN A 38 -2.92 -9.28 -0.39
N TYR A 39 -3.04 -7.95 -0.52
CA TYR A 39 -3.62 -7.09 0.49
C TYR A 39 -5.14 -7.23 0.53
N ASN A 40 -5.67 -7.47 1.73
CA ASN A 40 -7.10 -7.42 2.01
C ASN A 40 -7.45 -6.11 2.69
N ASN A 41 -8.41 -5.38 2.19
CA ASN A 41 -8.93 -4.18 2.85
C ASN A 41 -10.11 -4.49 3.78
N ILE A 42 -10.66 -5.70 3.67
CA ILE A 42 -11.65 -6.27 4.59
C ILE A 42 -11.07 -7.60 5.08
N ASP A 43 -10.58 -7.64 6.32
CA ASP A 43 -9.84 -8.78 6.87
C ASP A 43 -10.32 -9.27 8.25
N ASN A 44 -11.30 -8.60 8.87
CA ASN A 44 -11.86 -9.03 10.13
C ASN A 44 -13.37 -8.78 10.24
N ASP A 45 -14.03 -9.53 11.11
CA ASP A 45 -15.49 -9.55 11.26
C ASP A 45 -16.09 -8.26 11.83
N LEU A 46 -15.28 -7.41 12.46
CA LEU A 46 -15.73 -6.13 13.01
C LEU A 46 -15.81 -5.03 11.97
N GLU A 47 -15.12 -5.21 10.84
CA GLU A 47 -14.95 -4.21 9.78
C GLU A 47 -15.68 -4.58 8.49
N ASN A 48 -16.32 -5.74 8.44
CA ASN A 48 -16.83 -6.35 7.23
C ASN A 48 -18.36 -6.26 7.06
N PHE A 49 -19.05 -5.46 7.84
CA PHE A 49 -20.49 -5.36 7.71
C PHE A 49 -21.05 -3.94 7.90
N ILE A 50 -22.27 -3.78 7.40
CA ILE A 50 -23.16 -2.67 7.71
C ILE A 50 -24.52 -3.24 8.16
N THR A 51 -25.35 -2.42 8.78
CA THR A 51 -26.74 -2.81 9.11
C THR A 51 -27.69 -1.87 8.38
N VAL A 52 -28.61 -2.45 7.58
CA VAL A 52 -29.64 -1.72 6.85
C VAL A 52 -31.01 -2.21 7.34
N ASP A 53 -31.85 -1.32 7.84
CA ASP A 53 -33.17 -1.65 8.42
C ASP A 53 -33.08 -2.80 9.45
N GLY A 54 -32.08 -2.72 10.34
CA GLY A 54 -31.83 -3.76 11.35
C GLY A 54 -31.27 -5.10 10.81
N LYS A 55 -31.08 -5.22 9.50
CA LYS A 55 -30.54 -6.43 8.87
C LYS A 55 -29.05 -6.26 8.55
N ARG A 56 -28.25 -7.20 9.01
CA ARG A 56 -26.80 -7.20 8.74
C ARG A 56 -26.51 -7.60 7.29
N LEU A 57 -25.63 -6.81 6.64
CA LEU A 57 -25.02 -7.09 5.35
C LEU A 57 -23.51 -7.30 5.56
N ASP A 58 -23.06 -8.53 5.36
CA ASP A 58 -21.66 -8.90 5.50
C ASP A 58 -20.92 -8.82 4.16
N PHE A 59 -19.70 -8.30 4.18
CA PHE A 59 -18.74 -8.34 3.08
C PHE A 59 -17.73 -9.45 3.35
N LYS A 60 -17.45 -10.29 2.36
CA LYS A 60 -16.46 -11.36 2.49
C LYS A 60 -15.05 -10.78 2.67
N HIS A 61 -14.22 -11.47 3.45
CA HIS A 61 -12.80 -11.13 3.55
C HIS A 61 -12.15 -11.10 2.17
N GLY A 62 -11.29 -10.12 1.93
CA GLY A 62 -10.63 -9.94 0.65
C GLY A 62 -10.38 -8.48 0.29
N TYR A 63 -9.97 -8.26 -0.95
CA TYR A 63 -9.84 -6.93 -1.50
C TYR A 63 -11.11 -6.54 -2.26
N TRP A 64 -11.73 -5.46 -1.82
CA TRP A 64 -12.92 -4.85 -2.42
C TRP A 64 -12.56 -3.49 -3.02
N SER A 65 -12.77 -3.33 -4.33
CA SER A 65 -12.67 -2.01 -4.94
C SER A 65 -13.88 -1.14 -4.57
N PHE A 66 -13.76 0.18 -4.79
CA PHE A 66 -14.89 1.08 -4.58
C PHE A 66 -16.13 0.66 -5.39
N ASP A 67 -15.92 0.25 -6.64
CA ASP A 67 -17.02 -0.18 -7.52
C ASP A 67 -17.66 -1.51 -7.07
N ASP A 68 -16.85 -2.47 -6.56
CA ASP A 68 -17.38 -3.72 -6.01
C ASP A 68 -18.25 -3.43 -4.77
N ILE A 69 -17.79 -2.54 -3.88
CA ILE A 69 -18.54 -2.10 -2.70
C ILE A 69 -19.83 -1.39 -3.12
N LYS A 70 -19.73 -0.47 -4.07
CA LYS A 70 -20.90 0.27 -4.62
C LYS A 70 -21.98 -0.68 -5.11
N LEU A 71 -21.61 -1.65 -5.96
CA LEU A 71 -22.56 -2.63 -6.51
C LEU A 71 -23.23 -3.47 -5.42
N GLU A 72 -22.53 -3.82 -4.34
CA GLU A 72 -23.11 -4.61 -3.26
C GLU A 72 -24.04 -3.77 -2.38
N LEU A 73 -23.69 -2.51 -2.11
CA LEU A 73 -24.49 -1.57 -1.35
C LEU A 73 -25.80 -1.18 -2.09
N GLU A 74 -25.72 -0.97 -3.40
CA GLU A 74 -26.90 -0.62 -4.23
C GLU A 74 -27.99 -1.69 -4.17
N LYS A 75 -27.64 -2.98 -4.01
CA LYS A 75 -28.61 -4.06 -3.81
C LYS A 75 -29.45 -3.92 -2.52
N LYS A 76 -29.02 -3.03 -1.63
CA LYS A 76 -29.63 -2.80 -0.32
C LYS A 76 -30.16 -1.38 -0.14
N GLY A 77 -30.35 -0.63 -1.23
CA GLY A 77 -30.84 0.74 -1.17
C GLY A 77 -29.81 1.74 -0.63
N VAL A 78 -28.52 1.39 -0.64
CA VAL A 78 -27.44 2.32 -0.28
C VAL A 78 -26.67 2.70 -1.52
N SER A 79 -26.78 3.96 -1.95
CA SER A 79 -26.05 4.49 -3.10
C SER A 79 -24.82 5.26 -2.65
N ILE A 80 -23.67 5.00 -3.29
CA ILE A 80 -22.45 5.74 -3.04
C ILE A 80 -21.87 6.29 -4.34
N THR A 81 -21.35 7.52 -4.29
CA THR A 81 -20.68 8.16 -5.44
C THR A 81 -19.45 8.90 -4.95
N ARG A 82 -18.29 8.65 -5.58
CA ARG A 82 -17.06 9.36 -5.25
C ARG A 82 -16.99 10.69 -6.01
N GLU A 83 -16.81 11.77 -5.27
CA GLU A 83 -16.60 13.10 -5.84
C GLU A 83 -15.15 13.24 -6.31
N ARG A 84 -14.96 13.60 -7.58
CA ARG A 84 -13.61 13.64 -8.20
C ARG A 84 -12.70 14.72 -7.61
N VAL A 85 -13.27 15.87 -7.25
CA VAL A 85 -12.49 17.03 -6.80
C VAL A 85 -11.99 16.86 -5.37
N THR A 86 -12.89 16.45 -4.47
CA THR A 86 -12.58 16.33 -3.04
C THR A 86 -12.12 14.94 -2.63
N GLY A 87 -12.38 13.92 -3.47
CA GLY A 87 -12.15 12.53 -3.13
C GLY A 87 -13.09 11.97 -2.06
N LYS A 88 -14.07 12.77 -1.61
CA LYS A 88 -15.10 12.38 -0.64
C LYS A 88 -16.14 11.49 -1.29
N CYS A 89 -16.98 10.86 -0.47
CA CYS A 89 -18.10 10.06 -0.91
C CYS A 89 -19.42 10.81 -0.63
N VAL A 90 -20.32 10.81 -1.60
CA VAL A 90 -21.73 11.12 -1.40
C VAL A 90 -22.44 9.80 -1.11
N VAL A 91 -23.09 9.71 0.03
CA VAL A 91 -23.80 8.51 0.49
C VAL A 91 -25.28 8.83 0.61
N SER A 92 -26.13 8.07 -0.06
CA SER A 92 -27.59 8.16 0.04
C SER A 92 -28.15 6.82 0.48
N VAL A 93 -29.06 6.83 1.43
CA VAL A 93 -29.66 5.62 1.99
C VAL A 93 -31.20 5.71 1.89
N ASP A 94 -31.83 4.64 1.40
CA ASP A 94 -33.28 4.53 1.34
C ASP A 94 -33.86 4.19 2.72
N ASP A 95 -33.18 3.31 3.46
CA ASP A 95 -33.54 2.85 4.80
C ASP A 95 -32.51 3.25 5.83
N GLN A 96 -32.87 3.20 7.13
CA GLN A 96 -31.94 3.46 8.21
C GLN A 96 -30.71 2.57 8.09
N THR A 97 -29.53 3.18 7.98
CA THR A 97 -28.27 2.46 7.75
C THR A 97 -27.21 2.82 8.76
N HIS A 98 -26.62 1.80 9.37
CA HIS A 98 -25.51 1.90 10.32
C HIS A 98 -24.25 1.32 9.72
N PHE A 99 -23.19 2.13 9.63
CA PHE A 99 -21.98 1.79 8.86
C PHE A 99 -20.87 1.14 9.66
N GLU A 100 -20.96 1.09 10.98
CA GLU A 100 -19.89 0.53 11.83
C GLU A 100 -18.49 0.98 11.38
N LYS A 101 -17.47 0.16 11.63
CA LYS A 101 -16.11 0.42 11.14
C LYS A 101 -15.96 0.34 9.62
N PHE A 102 -16.91 -0.29 8.92
CA PHE A 102 -16.93 -0.32 7.46
C PHE A 102 -16.98 1.09 6.86
N GLY A 103 -17.61 2.04 7.56
CA GLY A 103 -17.71 3.44 7.13
C GLY A 103 -16.37 4.11 6.85
N ASP A 104 -15.29 3.70 7.54
CA ASP A 104 -13.94 4.24 7.33
C ASP A 104 -13.46 4.09 5.88
N LEU A 105 -13.84 2.99 5.19
CA LEU A 105 -13.50 2.77 3.78
C LEU A 105 -14.09 3.84 2.87
N LEU A 106 -15.26 4.33 3.23
CA LEU A 106 -16.00 5.33 2.47
C LEU A 106 -15.68 6.77 2.91
N GLY A 107 -14.92 6.94 3.99
CA GLY A 107 -14.60 8.23 4.59
C GLY A 107 -15.68 8.75 5.55
N LEU A 108 -16.59 7.89 6.02
CA LEU A 108 -17.50 8.17 7.12
C LEU A 108 -16.77 8.04 8.47
N ASP A 109 -17.26 8.75 9.47
CA ASP A 109 -16.79 8.53 10.83
C ASP A 109 -17.25 7.14 11.32
N PRO A 110 -16.45 6.47 12.16
CA PRO A 110 -16.81 5.18 12.75
C PRO A 110 -18.19 5.25 13.41
N SER A 111 -18.99 4.19 13.22
CA SER A 111 -20.35 4.10 13.79
C SER A 111 -21.33 5.17 13.29
N THR A 112 -21.13 5.68 12.08
CA THR A 112 -22.12 6.60 11.45
C THR A 112 -23.44 5.91 11.26
N ASN A 113 -24.53 6.57 11.72
CA ASN A 113 -25.90 6.13 11.56
C ASN A 113 -26.67 7.16 10.73
N LEU A 114 -27.21 6.75 9.58
CA LEU A 114 -27.98 7.58 8.69
C LEU A 114 -29.46 7.18 8.75
N ALA A 115 -30.34 8.16 8.95
CA ALA A 115 -31.78 7.95 8.90
C ALA A 115 -32.24 7.62 7.47
N ALA A 116 -33.36 6.93 7.33
CA ALA A 116 -33.99 6.64 6.03
C ALA A 116 -34.19 7.91 5.20
N GLY A 117 -33.92 7.82 3.90
CA GLY A 117 -34.05 8.95 2.95
C GLY A 117 -32.93 10.00 3.08
N THR A 118 -31.86 9.74 3.84
CA THR A 118 -30.77 10.70 4.03
C THR A 118 -29.76 10.65 2.90
N THR A 119 -29.29 11.82 2.47
CA THR A 119 -28.10 11.99 1.64
C THR A 119 -27.07 12.83 2.37
N THR A 120 -25.84 12.37 2.45
CA THR A 120 -24.72 13.07 3.13
C THR A 120 -23.44 13.02 2.32
N ILE A 121 -22.55 13.98 2.57
CA ILE A 121 -21.17 13.95 2.06
C ILE A 121 -20.27 13.56 3.22
N THR A 122 -19.36 12.61 2.99
CA THR A 122 -18.48 12.11 4.03
C THR A 122 -17.52 13.19 4.54
N THR A 123 -17.15 13.09 5.82
CA THR A 123 -16.20 14.00 6.48
C THR A 123 -14.80 13.87 5.88
N ASN A 124 -14.38 12.63 5.65
CA ASN A 124 -13.06 12.30 5.15
C ASN A 124 -13.11 11.84 3.69
N THR A 125 -11.96 11.77 3.05
CA THR A 125 -11.82 11.18 1.71
C THR A 125 -11.99 9.66 1.75
N VAL A 126 -12.46 9.08 0.66
CA VAL A 126 -12.54 7.63 0.48
C VAL A 126 -11.16 6.98 0.71
N ASN A 127 -11.11 5.96 1.55
CA ASN A 127 -9.88 5.31 2.00
C ASN A 127 -9.93 3.79 1.78
N ILE A 128 -10.19 3.37 0.54
CA ILE A 128 -10.33 1.95 0.18
C ILE A 128 -9.09 1.13 0.55
N ASN A 129 -7.91 1.72 0.46
CA ASN A 129 -6.65 1.05 0.77
C ASN A 129 -6.27 1.14 2.26
N ARG A 130 -7.16 1.56 3.15
CA ARG A 130 -6.93 1.64 4.60
C ARG A 130 -5.64 2.37 4.98
N GLY A 131 -5.32 3.44 4.27
CA GLY A 131 -4.12 4.24 4.53
C GLY A 131 -2.82 3.67 3.95
N LEU A 132 -2.86 2.58 3.19
CA LEU A 132 -1.69 2.11 2.45
C LEU A 132 -1.32 3.12 1.36
N ARG A 133 -0.18 3.81 1.54
CA ARG A 133 0.26 4.92 0.67
C ARG A 133 1.58 4.65 -0.02
N SER A 134 2.44 3.84 0.59
CA SER A 134 3.76 3.53 0.06
C SER A 134 4.27 2.19 0.56
N LEU A 135 5.20 1.62 -0.21
CA LEU A 135 6.04 0.52 0.20
C LEU A 135 7.48 1.00 0.21
N ASP A 136 8.16 0.88 1.35
CA ASP A 136 9.56 1.20 1.49
C ASP A 136 10.41 -0.04 1.25
N ILE A 137 11.35 0.06 0.33
CA ILE A 137 12.30 -0.98 -0.01
C ILE A 137 13.62 -0.65 0.66
N LYS A 138 14.11 -1.54 1.51
CA LYS A 138 15.35 -1.41 2.27
C LYS A 138 16.37 -2.45 1.80
N CYS A 139 17.66 -2.09 1.91
CA CYS A 139 18.76 -3.01 1.65
C CYS A 139 19.88 -2.80 2.67
N ASN A 140 20.47 -3.91 3.18
CA ASN A 140 21.49 -3.87 4.23
C ASN A 140 22.79 -3.15 3.84
N ILE A 141 23.06 -2.97 2.53
CA ILE A 141 24.28 -2.28 2.07
C ILE A 141 24.13 -0.77 1.91
N VAL A 142 22.93 -0.22 2.08
CA VAL A 142 22.68 1.23 1.99
C VAL A 142 23.47 1.98 3.06
N ASP A 143 24.18 3.03 2.66
CA ASP A 143 24.91 3.90 3.57
C ASP A 143 23.93 4.85 4.29
N LYS A 144 23.50 4.41 5.47
CA LYS A 144 22.53 5.18 6.30
C LYS A 144 23.03 6.60 6.60
N SER A 145 24.36 6.78 6.75
CA SER A 145 24.93 8.09 7.10
C SER A 145 24.77 9.14 6.00
N LYS A 146 24.44 8.72 4.78
CA LYS A 146 24.24 9.58 3.62
C LYS A 146 22.79 9.59 3.11
N ASN A 147 21.92 8.87 3.79
CA ASN A 147 20.52 8.77 3.41
C ASN A 147 19.62 9.23 4.57
N ILE A 148 18.89 10.31 4.35
CA ILE A 148 18.02 10.92 5.36
C ILE A 148 16.57 10.82 4.86
N ASP A 149 15.68 10.33 5.71
CA ASP A 149 14.25 10.26 5.41
C ASP A 149 13.55 11.63 5.51
N GLN A 150 12.27 11.66 5.19
CA GLN A 150 11.44 12.86 5.24
C GLN A 150 11.31 13.49 6.64
N ASN A 151 11.66 12.74 7.71
CA ASN A 151 11.64 13.19 9.11
C ASN A 151 13.02 13.67 9.57
N GLY A 152 14.02 13.71 8.69
CA GLY A 152 15.38 14.10 9.01
C GLY A 152 16.19 13.01 9.72
N GLN A 153 15.72 11.74 9.72
CA GLN A 153 16.41 10.62 10.36
C GLN A 153 17.22 9.81 9.35
N TYR A 154 18.33 9.24 9.80
CA TYR A 154 19.12 8.32 8.98
C TYR A 154 18.34 7.07 8.61
N SER A 155 18.36 6.71 7.34
CA SER A 155 17.50 5.67 6.79
C SER A 155 18.26 4.65 5.96
N ASP A 156 17.82 3.39 6.02
CA ASP A 156 18.23 2.30 5.14
C ASP A 156 17.24 2.08 3.97
N VAL A 157 16.30 2.98 3.81
CA VAL A 157 15.37 2.96 2.69
C VAL A 157 16.11 3.26 1.40
N MET A 158 16.07 2.32 0.47
CA MET A 158 16.67 2.45 -0.85
C MET A 158 15.72 3.16 -1.81
N ALA A 159 14.44 2.88 -1.71
CA ALA A 159 13.41 3.49 -2.51
C ALA A 159 12.05 3.37 -1.83
N SER A 160 11.15 4.31 -2.14
CA SER A 160 9.76 4.26 -1.72
C SER A 160 8.86 4.18 -2.96
N VAL A 161 8.03 3.15 -3.03
CA VAL A 161 7.08 2.91 -4.12
C VAL A 161 5.73 3.48 -3.72
N PRO A 162 5.27 4.57 -4.36
CA PRO A 162 3.97 5.15 -4.04
C PRO A 162 2.84 4.22 -4.47
N ILE A 163 1.83 4.10 -3.63
CA ILE A 163 0.61 3.34 -3.89
C ILE A 163 -0.49 4.31 -4.28
N PRO A 164 -1.04 4.21 -5.51
CA PRO A 164 -2.15 5.03 -5.93
C PRO A 164 -3.38 4.79 -5.05
N THR A 165 -3.95 5.86 -4.50
CA THR A 165 -5.14 5.78 -3.62
C THR A 165 -6.44 5.63 -4.40
N ASP A 166 -6.40 5.93 -5.70
CA ASP A 166 -7.54 5.95 -6.62
C ASP A 166 -7.66 4.70 -7.50
N LYS A 167 -6.66 3.81 -7.46
CA LYS A 167 -6.63 2.60 -8.29
C LYS A 167 -7.01 1.38 -7.48
N THR A 168 -7.70 0.48 -8.15
CA THR A 168 -7.94 -0.88 -7.66
C THR A 168 -6.62 -1.64 -7.57
N LEU A 169 -6.30 -2.17 -6.39
CA LEU A 169 -5.10 -2.96 -6.15
C LEU A 169 -5.35 -4.45 -6.47
N LYS A 170 -5.84 -4.76 -7.68
CA LYS A 170 -6.00 -6.15 -8.18
C LYS A 170 -4.86 -6.48 -9.14
N GLY A 171 -4.21 -7.63 -8.95
CA GLY A 171 -3.13 -8.12 -9.81
C GLY A 171 -1.76 -7.57 -9.42
N SER A 172 -1.12 -6.81 -10.28
CA SER A 172 0.20 -6.25 -10.03
C SER A 172 0.27 -4.75 -10.33
N LEU A 173 1.16 -4.06 -9.60
CA LEU A 173 1.52 -2.66 -9.86
C LEU A 173 3.00 -2.59 -10.19
N SER A 174 3.34 -2.00 -11.34
CA SER A 174 4.74 -1.74 -11.69
C SER A 174 5.08 -0.27 -11.44
N HIS A 175 6.18 -0.06 -10.76
CA HIS A 175 6.79 1.25 -10.51
C HIS A 175 8.16 1.31 -11.18
N TYR A 176 8.47 2.42 -11.82
CA TYR A 176 9.77 2.72 -12.43
C TYR A 176 10.35 3.94 -11.73
N SER A 177 11.53 3.79 -11.18
CA SER A 177 12.20 4.91 -10.51
C SER A 177 12.87 5.84 -11.51
N ASP A 178 12.96 7.13 -11.15
CA ASP A 178 13.80 8.07 -11.87
C ASP A 178 15.27 7.64 -11.76
N ILE A 179 16.03 7.80 -12.86
CA ILE A 179 17.46 7.51 -12.92
C ILE A 179 18.27 8.32 -11.89
N ASN A 180 17.73 9.41 -11.41
CA ASN A 180 18.35 10.25 -10.39
C ASN A 180 18.12 9.76 -8.95
N SER A 181 17.24 8.76 -8.75
CA SER A 181 16.93 8.18 -7.44
C SER A 181 17.98 7.15 -7.01
N LYS A 182 19.27 7.56 -7.03
CA LYS A 182 20.39 6.72 -6.63
C LYS A 182 20.73 6.94 -5.16
N VAL A 183 21.03 5.84 -4.47
CA VAL A 183 21.38 5.86 -3.05
C VAL A 183 22.79 5.32 -2.86
N SER A 184 23.59 6.02 -2.04
CA SER A 184 24.95 5.60 -1.71
C SER A 184 24.93 4.28 -0.94
N ILE A 185 25.92 3.42 -1.21
CA ILE A 185 26.09 2.14 -0.53
C ILE A 185 27.46 2.06 0.14
N ASN A 186 27.52 1.25 1.20
CA ASN A 186 28.75 1.02 1.95
C ASN A 186 29.74 0.20 1.14
N ARG A 187 31.04 0.49 1.32
CA ARG A 187 32.13 -0.38 0.84
C ARG A 187 32.20 -1.62 1.73
N GLY A 188 32.62 -2.71 1.16
CA GLY A 188 32.81 -3.97 1.91
C GLY A 188 32.69 -5.20 1.03
N ALA A 189 32.87 -6.36 1.66
CA ALA A 189 32.63 -7.66 1.09
C ALA A 189 31.33 -8.23 1.68
N TYR A 190 30.40 -8.61 0.84
CA TYR A 190 29.07 -9.07 1.23
C TYR A 190 28.84 -10.50 0.74
N ASN A 191 28.57 -11.41 1.65
CA ASN A 191 28.17 -12.78 1.33
C ASN A 191 26.70 -12.87 0.94
N PHE A 192 25.89 -11.89 1.38
CA PHE A 192 24.48 -11.77 1.03
C PHE A 192 24.03 -10.32 1.03
N LEU A 193 22.96 -10.05 0.28
CA LEU A 193 22.16 -8.83 0.38
C LEU A 193 20.83 -9.17 1.00
N GLU A 194 20.47 -8.46 2.06
CA GLU A 194 19.16 -8.54 2.68
C GLU A 194 18.26 -7.43 2.14
N PHE A 195 17.12 -7.80 1.58
CA PHE A 195 16.08 -6.89 1.15
C PHE A 195 14.88 -7.01 2.08
N LYS A 196 14.34 -5.86 2.48
CA LYS A 196 13.09 -5.78 3.24
C LYS A 196 12.14 -4.84 2.52
N VAL A 197 10.88 -5.24 2.43
CA VAL A 197 9.77 -4.41 1.98
C VAL A 197 8.85 -4.20 3.17
N SER A 198 8.65 -2.95 3.54
CA SER A 198 7.71 -2.55 4.58
C SER A 198 6.70 -1.56 4.03
N SER A 199 5.51 -1.54 4.58
CA SER A 199 4.50 -0.53 4.26
C SER A 199 4.37 0.46 5.41
N ASN A 200 3.76 1.60 5.14
CA ASN A 200 3.35 2.56 6.16
C ASN A 200 2.23 2.03 7.07
N ILE A 201 1.69 0.85 6.77
CA ILE A 201 0.79 0.07 7.61
C ILE A 201 1.36 -1.33 7.79
N GLU A 202 1.31 -1.88 8.99
CA GLU A 202 1.96 -3.17 9.32
C GLU A 202 1.32 -4.42 8.68
N ARG A 203 0.26 -4.25 7.89
CA ARG A 203 -0.57 -5.34 7.37
C ARG A 203 -0.20 -5.86 5.98
N TYR A 204 0.72 -5.22 5.26
CA TYR A 204 1.10 -5.67 3.92
C TYR A 204 2.16 -6.78 3.97
N VAL A 205 1.86 -7.93 3.37
CA VAL A 205 2.75 -9.10 3.26
C VAL A 205 2.73 -9.62 1.81
N GLY A 206 2.96 -8.75 0.84
CA GLY A 206 2.97 -9.12 -0.57
C GLY A 206 4.35 -9.47 -1.09
N ASP A 207 4.39 -10.09 -2.28
CA ASP A 207 5.63 -10.34 -3.00
C ASP A 207 5.97 -9.12 -3.88
N VAL A 208 7.27 -8.79 -3.94
CA VAL A 208 7.76 -7.67 -4.76
C VAL A 208 8.95 -8.13 -5.59
N LEU A 209 8.83 -8.05 -6.92
CA LEU A 209 9.94 -8.27 -7.84
C LEU A 209 10.70 -6.96 -8.03
N LEU A 210 11.98 -6.96 -7.68
CA LEU A 210 12.88 -5.80 -7.78
C LEU A 210 13.87 -5.98 -8.94
N GLU A 211 14.06 -4.94 -9.74
CA GLU A 211 15.18 -4.82 -10.67
C GLU A 211 16.09 -3.67 -10.25
N LEU A 212 17.35 -3.96 -10.02
CA LEU A 212 18.31 -3.09 -9.37
C LEU A 212 19.59 -2.96 -10.20
N TYR A 213 20.22 -1.80 -10.12
CA TYR A 213 21.56 -1.56 -10.64
C TYR A 213 22.49 -1.07 -9.55
N ILE A 214 23.69 -1.66 -9.47
CA ILE A 214 24.82 -1.14 -8.67
C ILE A 214 25.84 -0.59 -9.64
N THR A 215 26.19 0.68 -9.48
CA THR A 215 27.14 1.41 -10.32
C THR A 215 28.20 2.11 -9.48
N PRO A 216 29.48 2.09 -9.87
CA PRO A 216 30.49 2.98 -9.29
C PRO A 216 30.10 4.45 -9.49
N LYS A 217 30.48 5.30 -8.53
CA LYS A 217 30.45 6.75 -8.66
C LYS A 217 31.57 7.24 -9.55
#